data_7ce9f2ffb1495325e662de87ce6805c6
#
_entry.id   7ce9f2ffb1495325e662de87ce6805c6
#
_cell.length_a   1.000
_cell.length_b   1.000
_cell.length_c   1.000
_cell.angle_alpha   90.00
_cell.angle_beta   90.00
_cell.angle_gamma   90.00
#
_symmetry.space_group_name_H-M   'P 1'
#
loop_
_entity.id
_entity.type
_entity.pdbx_description
1 polymer ?
#
loop_
_entity_poly.entity_id
_entity_poly.type
_entity_poly.pdbx_seq_one_letter_code
_entity_poly.pdbx_strand_id
1 'polypeptide(L)' 'MKTVRISLNSIDKVKSFVNELVRYSDVDFDLVSGSYVIDAKSIMGIFSLDLSKPIDLNIHADDGEMEDILSHLAPYII' A
#
# COMPACT_ATOMS: atom_id res chain seq x y z
N MET A 1 -8.23 11.34 -2.91
CA MET A 1 -7.54 10.07 -3.23
C MET A 1 -6.26 10.34 -3.98
N LYS A 2 -5.23 9.61 -3.68
CA LYS A 2 -3.96 9.69 -4.39
C LYS A 2 -3.48 8.28 -4.74
N THR A 3 -2.93 8.11 -5.94
CA THR A 3 -2.33 6.85 -6.39
C THR A 3 -0.83 7.01 -6.47
N VAL A 4 -0.10 6.11 -5.84
CA VAL A 4 1.37 6.05 -5.91
C VAL A 4 1.79 4.65 -6.32
N ARG A 5 2.97 4.55 -6.93
CA ARG A 5 3.53 3.26 -7.31
C ARG A 5 4.51 2.81 -6.24
N ILE A 6 4.37 1.55 -5.81
CA ILE A 6 5.20 0.99 -4.74
C ILE A 6 5.83 -0.32 -5.18
N SER A 7 6.86 -0.72 -4.45
CA SER A 7 7.53 -2.00 -4.64
C SER A 7 7.53 -2.78 -3.32
N LEU A 8 7.01 -4.01 -3.36
CA LEU A 8 6.93 -4.92 -2.21
C LEU A 8 7.60 -6.24 -2.56
N ASN A 9 8.89 -6.20 -2.85
CA ASN A 9 9.61 -7.34 -3.42
C ASN A 9 10.23 -8.30 -2.40
N SER A 10 9.79 -8.24 -1.14
CA SER A 10 10.23 -9.20 -0.11
C SER A 10 9.12 -9.38 0.93
N ILE A 11 9.16 -10.52 1.61
CA ILE A 11 8.21 -10.83 2.69
C ILE A 11 8.32 -9.77 3.80
N ASP A 12 9.54 -9.36 4.14
CA ASP A 12 9.75 -8.36 5.19
C ASP A 12 9.17 -7.01 4.81
N LYS A 13 9.30 -6.61 3.54
CA LYS A 13 8.70 -5.37 3.06
C LYS A 13 7.17 -5.42 3.13
N VAL A 14 6.57 -6.54 2.78
CA VAL A 14 5.12 -6.69 2.86
C VAL A 14 4.64 -6.53 4.30
N LYS A 15 5.32 -7.21 5.24
CA LYS A 15 4.95 -7.15 6.66
C LYS A 15 5.08 -5.74 7.21
N SER A 16 6.19 -5.07 6.95
CA SER A 16 6.40 -3.71 7.46
C SER A 16 5.45 -2.72 6.81
N PHE A 17 5.14 -2.89 5.53
CA PHE A 17 4.17 -2.07 4.81
C PHE A 17 2.79 -2.17 5.47
N VAL A 18 2.29 -3.38 5.69
CA VAL A 18 0.99 -3.59 6.33
C VAL A 18 0.98 -2.99 7.74
N ASN A 19 2.07 -3.14 8.51
CA ASN A 19 2.18 -2.55 9.84
C ASN A 19 2.07 -1.02 9.79
N GLU A 20 2.59 -0.38 8.76
CA GLU A 20 2.41 1.06 8.59
C GLU A 20 0.95 1.43 8.30
N LEU A 21 0.29 0.66 7.44
CA LEU A 21 -1.09 0.97 7.04
C LEU A 21 -2.10 0.78 8.17
N VAL A 22 -1.91 -0.20 9.05
CA VAL A 22 -2.86 -0.45 10.15
C VAL A 22 -2.89 0.67 11.17
N ARG A 23 -1.91 1.58 11.17
CA ARG A 23 -1.93 2.78 12.01
C ARG A 23 -3.06 3.73 11.60
N TYR A 24 -3.51 3.65 10.37
CA TYR A 24 -4.54 4.54 9.80
C TYR A 24 -5.84 3.76 9.69
N SER A 25 -6.45 3.45 10.84
CA SER A 25 -7.65 2.60 10.90
C SER A 25 -8.84 3.19 10.14
N ASP A 26 -8.88 4.52 10.00
CA ASP A 26 -9.98 5.23 9.34
C ASP A 26 -9.74 5.47 7.84
N VAL A 27 -8.59 5.05 7.33
CA VAL A 27 -8.22 5.26 5.93
C VAL A 27 -8.27 3.95 5.19
N ASP A 28 -8.88 3.96 4.02
CA ASP A 28 -8.91 2.81 3.11
C ASP A 28 -7.74 2.89 2.14
N PHE A 29 -7.10 1.75 1.92
CA PHE A 29 -5.99 1.61 0.98
C PHE A 29 -6.29 0.43 0.07
N ASP A 30 -6.15 0.62 -1.25
CA ASP A 30 -6.31 -0.45 -2.24
C ASP A 30 -5.01 -0.67 -2.98
N LEU A 31 -4.68 -1.93 -3.25
CA LEU A 31 -3.61 -2.28 -4.17
C LEU A 31 -4.22 -2.74 -5.48
N VAL A 32 -3.69 -2.22 -6.58
CA VAL A 32 -4.14 -2.58 -7.93
C VAL A 32 -2.97 -3.22 -8.68
N SER A 33 -3.19 -4.44 -9.14
CA SER A 33 -2.22 -5.20 -9.93
C SER A 33 -2.95 -5.85 -11.10
N GLY A 34 -2.80 -5.30 -12.30
CA GLY A 34 -3.55 -5.75 -13.45
C GLY A 34 -5.06 -5.57 -13.24
N SER A 35 -5.82 -6.67 -13.30
CA SER A 35 -7.27 -6.65 -13.08
C SER A 35 -7.65 -6.86 -11.61
N TYR A 36 -6.67 -7.07 -10.73
CA TYR A 36 -6.93 -7.33 -9.31
C TYR A 36 -6.91 -6.05 -8.51
N VAL A 37 -7.93 -5.88 -7.66
CA VAL A 37 -8.00 -4.79 -6.68
C VAL A 37 -8.21 -5.46 -5.32
N ILE A 38 -7.28 -5.25 -4.39
CA ILE A 38 -7.36 -5.86 -3.06
C ILE A 38 -7.18 -4.80 -1.98
N ASP A 39 -7.67 -5.12 -0.78
CA ASP A 39 -7.42 -4.29 0.41
C ASP A 39 -5.93 -4.39 0.77
N ALA A 40 -5.26 -3.24 0.79
CA ALA A 40 -3.83 -3.20 1.07
C ALA A 40 -3.48 -3.58 2.52
N LYS A 41 -4.46 -3.65 3.42
CA LYS A 41 -4.26 -4.13 4.79
C LYS A 41 -4.37 -5.65 4.90
N SER A 42 -4.72 -6.33 3.82
CA SER A 42 -4.85 -7.79 3.79
C SER A 42 -3.54 -8.42 3.37
N ILE A 43 -2.79 -8.94 4.34
CA ILE A 43 -1.49 -9.55 4.06
C ILE A 43 -1.62 -10.77 3.13
N MET A 44 -2.68 -11.56 3.31
CA MET A 44 -2.92 -12.73 2.46
C MET A 44 -3.28 -12.31 1.03
N GLY A 45 -4.06 -11.23 0.87
CA GLY A 45 -4.37 -10.69 -0.45
C GLY A 45 -3.12 -10.21 -1.17
N ILE A 46 -2.21 -9.55 -0.45
CA ILE A 46 -0.96 -9.06 -1.04
C ILE A 46 -0.13 -10.23 -1.57
N PHE A 47 -0.01 -11.31 -0.82
CA PHE A 47 0.78 -12.47 -1.24
C PHE A 47 0.19 -13.20 -2.43
N SER A 48 -1.05 -12.93 -2.81
CA SER A 48 -1.65 -13.48 -4.02
C SER A 48 -1.24 -12.74 -5.29
N LEU A 49 -0.57 -11.59 -5.15
CA LEU A 49 -0.15 -10.76 -6.28
C LEU A 49 1.25 -11.12 -6.75
N ASP A 50 1.59 -10.72 -7.98
CA ASP A 50 2.95 -10.81 -8.48
C ASP A 50 3.78 -9.65 -7.90
N LEU A 51 4.52 -9.92 -6.84
CA LEU A 51 5.29 -8.92 -6.11
C LEU A 51 6.63 -8.60 -6.76
N SER A 52 6.98 -9.26 -7.87
CA SER A 52 8.19 -8.96 -8.62
C SER A 52 8.08 -7.66 -9.42
N LYS A 53 6.87 -7.13 -9.56
CA LYS A 53 6.57 -5.92 -10.34
C LYS A 53 6.03 -4.82 -9.43
N PRO A 54 6.19 -3.55 -9.83
CA PRO A 54 5.55 -2.45 -9.13
C PRO A 54 4.03 -2.60 -9.08
N ILE A 55 3.43 -2.11 -8.02
CA ILE A 55 1.99 -2.18 -7.78
C ILE A 55 1.49 -0.77 -7.52
N ASP A 56 0.29 -0.45 -7.98
CA ASP A 56 -0.33 0.84 -7.69
C ASP A 56 -1.05 0.79 -6.35
N LEU A 57 -0.80 1.79 -5.52
CA LEU A 57 -1.46 1.95 -4.22
C LEU A 57 -2.39 3.15 -4.29
N ASN A 58 -3.68 2.92 -4.06
CA ASN A 58 -4.68 3.99 -3.93
C ASN A 58 -4.89 4.32 -2.46
N ILE A 59 -4.68 5.59 -2.11
CA ILE A 59 -4.81 6.09 -0.75
C ILE A 59 -6.06 6.95 -0.67
N HIS A 60 -7.07 6.49 0.08
CA HIS A 60 -8.34 7.18 0.23
C HIS A 60 -8.32 8.02 1.51
N ALA A 61 -7.49 9.06 1.51
CA ALA A 61 -7.34 9.97 2.64
C ALA A 61 -7.55 11.41 2.18
N ASP A 62 -7.88 12.28 3.13
CA ASP A 62 -7.96 13.72 2.86
C ASP A 62 -6.54 14.32 2.80
N ASP A 63 -6.48 15.60 2.38
CA ASP A 63 -5.19 16.28 2.21
C ASP A 63 -4.45 16.44 3.55
N GLY A 64 -5.18 16.54 4.65
CA GLY A 64 -4.58 16.70 5.98
C GLY A 64 -3.80 15.48 6.44
N GLU A 65 -4.27 14.29 6.06
CA GLU A 65 -3.60 13.03 6.42
C GLU A 65 -2.59 12.57 5.39
N MET A 66 -2.75 13.00 4.13
CA MET A 66 -1.99 12.47 3.00
C MET A 66 -0.48 12.63 3.19
N GLU A 67 -0.05 13.79 3.66
CA GLU A 67 1.37 14.07 3.82
C GLU A 67 2.01 13.16 4.86
N ASP A 68 1.34 12.93 5.98
CA ASP A 68 1.81 12.03 7.02
C ASP A 68 1.89 10.59 6.50
N ILE A 69 0.85 10.14 5.80
CA ILE A 69 0.82 8.80 5.20
C ILE A 69 1.99 8.63 4.23
N LEU A 70 2.18 9.58 3.33
CA LEU A 70 3.24 9.47 2.33
C LEU A 70 4.63 9.45 2.95
N SER A 71 4.83 10.17 4.06
CA SER A 71 6.12 10.16 4.75
C SER A 71 6.43 8.78 5.34
N HIS A 72 5.43 8.08 5.86
CA HIS A 72 5.60 6.73 6.39
C HIS A 72 5.76 5.68 5.31
N LEU A 73 5.21 5.92 4.12
CA LEU A 73 5.28 4.98 3.00
C LEU A 73 6.45 5.25 2.05
N ALA A 74 7.22 6.31 2.30
CA ALA A 74 8.34 6.68 1.44
C ALA A 74 9.29 5.53 1.11
N PRO A 75 9.65 4.63 2.05
CA PRO A 75 10.55 3.51 1.74
C PRO A 75 10.03 2.54 0.67
N TYR A 76 8.73 2.54 0.41
CA TYR A 76 8.10 1.61 -0.54
C TYR A 76 7.80 2.26 -1.88
N ILE A 77 7.74 3.58 -1.93
CA ILE A 77 7.40 4.34 -3.14
C ILE A 77 8.59 4.35 -4.10
N ILE A 78 8.30 4.11 -5.37
CA ILE A 78 9.33 4.12 -6.43
C ILE A 78 9.06 5.21 -7.45
#